data_e559178ac61c6fbe8129b9152c85de67
#
_entry.id   e559178ac61c6fbe8129b9152c85de67
#
_cell.length_a   1.000
_cell.length_b   1.000
_cell.length_c   1.000
_cell.angle_alpha   90.00
_cell.angle_beta   90.00
_cell.angle_gamma   90.00
#
_symmetry.space_group_name_H-M   'P 1'
#
loop_
_entity.id
_entity.type
_entity.pdbx_description
1 polymer ?
#
loop_
_entity_poly.entity_id
_entity_poly.type
_entity_poly.pdbx_seq_one_letter_code
_entity_poly.pdbx_strand_id
1 'polypeptide(L)'
;MRPHLDKVTLFTLGSLCLVACARAPVPTAQVATSSAEIRAAKALDAQQVPTAQLYLKLATDELTEATKLLNVGENEKAERLLVRAQADAEVSVALAREEKSKKAAEDVQAQLRNLRNK
;
A
#
# COMPACT_ATOMS: atom_id res chain seq x y z
N MET A 1 -69.55 35.10 -14.35
CA MET A 1 -68.75 34.02 -13.86
C MET A 1 -67.29 34.42 -13.99
N ARG A 2 -66.62 34.71 -12.88
CA ARG A 2 -65.20 35.05 -12.87
C ARG A 2 -64.45 33.85 -12.31
N PRO A 3 -63.47 33.27 -13.01
CA PRO A 3 -62.61 32.30 -12.39
C PRO A 3 -61.57 33.01 -11.55
N HIS A 4 -61.52 32.56 -10.29
CA HIS A 4 -60.50 32.97 -9.34
C HIS A 4 -59.13 32.50 -9.85
N LEU A 5 -58.25 33.44 -10.09
CA LEU A 5 -56.84 33.18 -10.37
C LEU A 5 -56.15 33.01 -9.04
N ASP A 6 -56.13 31.78 -8.58
CA ASP A 6 -55.40 31.44 -7.37
C ASP A 6 -53.92 31.65 -7.61
N LYS A 7 -53.37 32.48 -6.76
CA LYS A 7 -51.93 32.79 -6.73
C LYS A 7 -51.14 31.54 -6.38
N VAL A 8 -50.72 30.81 -7.39
CA VAL A 8 -49.73 29.78 -7.20
C VAL A 8 -48.42 30.48 -6.85
N THR A 9 -48.16 30.52 -5.58
CA THR A 9 -46.87 30.96 -5.02
C THR A 9 -45.80 30.02 -5.54
N LEU A 10 -45.03 30.45 -6.50
CA LEU A 10 -43.87 29.75 -7.03
C LEU A 10 -42.80 29.74 -5.93
N PHE A 11 -42.84 28.73 -5.09
CA PHE A 11 -41.81 28.49 -4.11
C PHE A 11 -40.59 27.90 -4.86
N THR A 12 -39.76 28.78 -5.38
CA THR A 12 -38.43 28.38 -5.88
C THR A 12 -37.59 27.87 -4.70
N LEU A 13 -37.64 26.57 -4.51
CA LEU A 13 -36.78 25.87 -3.59
C LEU A 13 -35.35 25.93 -4.17
N GLY A 14 -34.59 26.94 -3.74
CA GLY A 14 -33.17 27.05 -4.03
C GLY A 14 -32.48 25.85 -3.39
N SER A 15 -32.21 24.84 -4.23
CA SER A 15 -31.38 23.70 -3.87
C SER A 15 -29.95 24.21 -3.66
N LEU A 16 -29.64 24.55 -2.41
CA LEU A 16 -28.29 24.87 -1.96
C LEU A 16 -27.50 23.57 -1.99
N CYS A 17 -26.83 23.30 -3.10
CA CYS A 17 -25.84 22.24 -3.20
C CYS A 17 -24.70 22.57 -2.24
N LEU A 18 -24.81 22.10 -1.01
CA LEU A 18 -23.68 21.96 -0.09
C LEU A 18 -22.75 20.93 -0.72
N VAL A 19 -21.80 21.39 -1.51
CA VAL A 19 -20.61 20.60 -1.85
C VAL A 19 -19.85 20.45 -0.54
N ALA A 20 -20.23 19.43 0.23
CA ALA A 20 -19.43 18.97 1.34
C ALA A 20 -18.10 18.52 0.70
N CYS A 21 -17.02 19.26 0.93
CA CYS A 21 -15.66 18.78 0.67
C CYS A 21 -15.46 17.55 1.57
N ALA A 22 -15.87 16.38 1.09
CA ALA A 22 -15.66 15.13 1.77
C ALA A 22 -14.16 14.86 1.73
N ARG A 23 -13.49 15.09 2.85
CA ARG A 23 -12.09 14.72 3.04
C ARG A 23 -12.01 13.20 2.92
N ALA A 24 -11.09 12.70 2.09
CA ALA A 24 -10.88 11.26 1.97
C ALA A 24 -10.60 10.63 3.34
N PRO A 25 -11.19 9.46 3.64
CA PRO A 25 -10.95 8.78 4.90
C PRO A 25 -9.47 8.40 5.05
N VAL A 26 -9.02 8.22 6.28
CA VAL A 26 -7.66 7.76 6.57
C VAL A 26 -7.50 6.32 6.08
N PRO A 27 -6.53 5.98 5.21
CA PRO A 27 -6.35 4.64 4.63
C PRO A 27 -5.67 3.68 5.62
N THR A 28 -6.31 3.39 6.75
CA THR A 28 -5.76 2.58 7.84
C THR A 28 -5.44 1.14 7.43
N ALA A 29 -6.26 0.56 6.55
CA ALA A 29 -6.02 -0.79 6.02
C ALA A 29 -4.72 -0.84 5.21
N GLN A 30 -4.48 0.13 4.35
CA GLN A 30 -3.26 0.21 3.53
C GLN A 30 -2.01 0.43 4.40
N VAL A 31 -2.11 1.25 5.46
CA VAL A 31 -1.01 1.41 6.44
C VAL A 31 -0.67 0.06 7.09
N ALA A 32 -1.68 -0.68 7.52
CA ALA A 32 -1.49 -1.99 8.15
C ALA A 32 -0.85 -2.98 7.17
N THR A 33 -1.36 -3.06 5.93
CA THR A 33 -0.86 -3.99 4.91
C THR A 33 0.58 -3.67 4.53
N SER A 34 0.90 -2.43 4.15
CA SER A 34 2.28 -2.04 3.80
C SER A 34 3.26 -2.30 4.95
N SER A 35 2.86 -2.01 6.18
CA SER A 35 3.68 -2.30 7.37
C SER A 35 3.90 -3.81 7.56
N ALA A 36 2.89 -4.64 7.28
CA ALA A 36 2.99 -6.09 7.40
C ALA A 36 3.96 -6.66 6.35
N GLU A 37 3.86 -6.22 5.09
CA GLU A 37 4.75 -6.67 4.02
C GLU A 37 6.22 -6.24 4.26
N ILE A 38 6.45 -5.02 4.74
CA ILE A 38 7.80 -4.57 5.14
C ILE A 38 8.37 -5.46 6.27
N ARG A 39 7.55 -5.84 7.25
CA ARG A 39 7.99 -6.77 8.30
C ARG A 39 8.26 -8.17 7.75
N ALA A 40 7.45 -8.65 6.81
CA ALA A 40 7.66 -9.94 6.15
C ALA A 40 8.99 -9.96 5.37
N ALA A 41 9.30 -8.90 4.62
CA ALA A 41 10.58 -8.77 3.92
C ALA A 41 11.77 -8.80 4.90
N LYS A 42 11.69 -8.08 6.01
CA LYS A 42 12.72 -8.09 7.06
C LYS A 42 12.90 -9.47 7.69
N ALA A 43 11.81 -10.20 7.94
CA ALA A 43 11.85 -11.55 8.50
C ALA A 43 12.45 -12.59 7.54
N LEU A 44 12.53 -12.28 6.25
CA LEU A 44 13.20 -13.09 5.22
C LEU A 44 14.65 -12.65 4.95
N ASP A 45 15.20 -11.80 5.79
CA ASP A 45 16.55 -11.24 5.64
C ASP A 45 16.77 -10.51 4.30
N ALA A 46 15.73 -9.85 3.78
CA ALA A 46 15.79 -9.11 2.52
C ALA A 46 16.92 -8.06 2.48
N GLN A 47 17.32 -7.54 3.63
CA GLN A 47 18.46 -6.61 3.74
C GLN A 47 19.81 -7.23 3.38
N GLN A 48 19.93 -8.56 3.34
CA GLN A 48 21.15 -9.27 2.94
C GLN A 48 21.17 -9.61 1.46
N VAL A 49 20.08 -9.39 0.73
CA VAL A 49 19.95 -9.59 -0.71
C VAL A 49 19.93 -8.23 -1.39
N PRO A 50 20.97 -7.82 -2.14
CA PRO A 50 21.11 -6.44 -2.60
C PRO A 50 19.89 -5.88 -3.34
N THR A 51 19.30 -6.68 -4.24
CA THR A 51 18.11 -6.26 -4.98
C THR A 51 16.87 -6.16 -4.08
N ALA A 52 16.68 -7.13 -3.17
CA ALA A 52 15.57 -7.10 -2.20
C ALA A 52 15.72 -5.93 -1.21
N GLN A 53 16.95 -5.63 -0.80
CA GLN A 53 17.27 -4.50 0.08
C GLN A 53 16.85 -3.16 -0.55
N LEU A 54 17.06 -2.98 -1.86
CA LEU A 54 16.66 -1.78 -2.57
C LEU A 54 15.13 -1.57 -2.44
N TYR A 55 14.35 -2.59 -2.76
CA TYR A 55 12.90 -2.52 -2.68
C TYR A 55 12.39 -2.38 -1.23
N LEU A 56 13.04 -3.02 -0.27
CA LEU A 56 12.73 -2.85 1.15
C LEU A 56 12.96 -1.39 1.60
N LYS A 57 14.04 -0.77 1.11
CA LYS A 57 14.32 0.64 1.40
C LYS A 57 13.26 1.54 0.79
N LEU A 58 12.92 1.36 -0.50
CA LEU A 58 11.87 2.14 -1.18
C LEU A 58 10.55 2.04 -0.41
N ALA A 59 10.09 0.83 -0.10
CA ALA A 59 8.87 0.60 0.66
C ALA A 59 8.87 1.32 2.02
N THR A 60 10.00 1.30 2.71
CA THR A 60 10.14 1.94 4.04
C THR A 60 10.11 3.47 3.93
N ASP A 61 10.77 4.03 2.93
CA ASP A 61 10.81 5.47 2.67
C ASP A 61 9.41 5.97 2.28
N GLU A 62 8.69 5.24 1.42
CA GLU A 62 7.33 5.55 1.00
C GLU A 62 6.32 5.48 2.15
N LEU A 63 6.40 4.45 3.01
CA LEU A 63 5.56 4.35 4.20
C LEU A 63 5.82 5.54 5.16
N THR A 64 7.08 5.94 5.29
CA THR A 64 7.45 7.08 6.13
C THR A 64 6.87 8.38 5.57
N GLU A 65 6.95 8.61 4.27
CA GLU A 65 6.40 9.79 3.63
C GLU A 65 4.86 9.79 3.67
N ALA A 66 4.24 8.64 3.42
CA ALA A 66 2.79 8.48 3.57
C ALA A 66 2.32 8.86 4.98
N THR A 67 3.05 8.45 6.01
CA THR A 67 2.73 8.79 7.40
C THR A 67 2.77 10.30 7.65
N LYS A 68 3.74 11.01 7.06
CA LYS A 68 3.80 12.48 7.15
C LYS A 68 2.59 13.13 6.48
N LEU A 69 2.19 12.64 5.30
CA LEU A 69 1.02 13.13 4.58
C LEU A 69 -0.28 12.89 5.37
N LEU A 70 -0.42 11.74 6.04
CA LEU A 70 -1.55 11.46 6.92
C LEU A 70 -1.65 12.47 8.06
N ASN A 71 -0.52 12.84 8.65
CA ASN A 71 -0.48 13.81 9.77
C ASN A 71 -0.95 15.22 9.36
N VAL A 72 -0.81 15.58 8.09
CA VAL A 72 -1.31 16.85 7.55
C VAL A 72 -2.66 16.69 6.82
N GLY A 73 -3.21 15.47 6.81
CA GLY A 73 -4.52 15.12 6.26
C GLY A 73 -4.58 15.04 4.75
N GLU A 74 -3.46 14.86 4.08
CA GLU A 74 -3.34 14.60 2.64
C GLU A 74 -3.58 13.11 2.33
N ASN A 75 -4.76 12.62 2.74
CA ASN A 75 -5.08 11.19 2.77
C ASN A 75 -4.97 10.50 1.41
N GLU A 76 -5.43 11.15 0.32
CA GLU A 76 -5.33 10.58 -1.04
C GLU A 76 -3.88 10.44 -1.53
N LYS A 77 -3.02 11.40 -1.18
CA LYS A 77 -1.60 11.32 -1.54
C LYS A 77 -0.92 10.23 -0.73
N ALA A 78 -1.26 10.14 0.55
CA ALA A 78 -0.76 9.08 1.43
C ALA A 78 -1.17 7.70 0.92
N GLU A 79 -2.43 7.51 0.53
CA GLU A 79 -2.93 6.24 -0.01
C GLU A 79 -2.13 5.76 -1.23
N ARG A 80 -1.85 6.66 -2.17
CA ARG A 80 -1.03 6.33 -3.35
C ARG A 80 0.39 5.87 -2.97
N LEU A 81 1.01 6.50 -1.97
CA LEU A 81 2.32 6.06 -1.49
C LEU A 81 2.25 4.73 -0.74
N LEU A 82 1.19 4.49 0.03
CA LEU A 82 0.98 3.22 0.73
C LEU A 82 0.81 2.04 -0.24
N VAL A 83 0.08 2.25 -1.34
CA VAL A 83 -0.06 1.23 -2.40
C VAL A 83 1.30 0.91 -3.03
N ARG A 84 2.13 1.92 -3.29
CA ARG A 84 3.49 1.72 -3.81
C ARG A 84 4.38 1.02 -2.79
N ALA A 85 4.35 1.47 -1.54
CA ALA A 85 5.11 0.86 -0.45
C ALA A 85 4.76 -0.63 -0.28
N GLN A 86 3.48 -1.00 -0.41
CA GLN A 86 3.06 -2.38 -0.40
C GLN A 86 3.67 -3.15 -1.59
N ALA A 87 3.55 -2.65 -2.80
CA ALA A 87 4.06 -3.30 -4.00
C ALA A 87 5.59 -3.52 -3.93
N ASP A 88 6.34 -2.50 -3.51
CA ASP A 88 7.79 -2.60 -3.35
C ASP A 88 8.17 -3.60 -2.24
N ALA A 89 7.43 -3.64 -1.13
CA ALA A 89 7.64 -4.62 -0.09
C ALA A 89 7.37 -6.06 -0.58
N GLU A 90 6.32 -6.29 -1.36
CA GLU A 90 6.01 -7.58 -1.97
C GLU A 90 7.11 -8.04 -2.93
N VAL A 91 7.66 -7.14 -3.74
CA VAL A 91 8.84 -7.44 -4.60
C VAL A 91 10.04 -7.83 -3.74
N SER A 92 10.30 -7.10 -2.67
CA SER A 92 11.37 -7.41 -1.73
C SER A 92 11.21 -8.80 -1.11
N VAL A 93 10.00 -9.17 -0.69
CA VAL A 93 9.65 -10.51 -0.18
C VAL A 93 9.93 -11.59 -1.22
N ALA A 94 9.48 -11.37 -2.46
CA ALA A 94 9.66 -12.33 -3.55
C ALA A 94 11.15 -12.60 -3.84
N LEU A 95 11.95 -11.54 -3.94
CA LEU A 95 13.40 -11.63 -4.18
C LEU A 95 14.15 -12.33 -3.03
N ALA A 96 13.77 -12.04 -1.78
CA ALA A 96 14.36 -12.70 -0.63
C ALA A 96 14.01 -14.21 -0.58
N ARG A 97 12.79 -14.58 -0.94
CA ARG A 97 12.36 -15.98 -1.06
C ARG A 97 13.10 -16.71 -2.19
N GLU A 98 13.26 -16.06 -3.33
CA GLU A 98 14.00 -16.62 -4.46
C GLU A 98 15.44 -16.96 -4.06
N GLU A 99 16.13 -16.02 -3.43
CA GLU A 99 17.51 -16.22 -2.96
C GLU A 99 17.62 -17.36 -1.94
N LYS A 100 16.68 -17.42 -0.99
CA LYS A 100 16.62 -18.51 -0.01
C LYS A 100 16.39 -19.87 -0.68
N SER A 101 15.55 -19.91 -1.71
CA SER A 101 15.30 -21.16 -2.44
C SER A 101 16.51 -21.59 -3.26
N LYS A 102 17.25 -20.65 -3.88
CA LYS A 102 18.52 -20.93 -4.59
C LYS A 102 19.55 -21.53 -3.65
N LYS A 103 19.78 -20.91 -2.50
CA LYS A 103 20.72 -21.43 -1.48
C LYS A 103 20.33 -22.82 -1.00
N ALA A 104 19.07 -23.08 -0.72
CA ALA A 104 18.59 -24.39 -0.33
C ALA A 104 18.84 -25.45 -1.43
N ALA A 105 18.61 -25.11 -2.69
CA ALA A 105 18.90 -26.03 -3.81
C ALA A 105 20.39 -26.32 -3.96
N GLU A 106 21.25 -25.30 -3.81
CA GLU A 106 22.71 -25.46 -3.84
C GLU A 106 23.21 -26.36 -2.71
N ASP A 107 22.69 -26.20 -1.50
CA ASP A 107 23.02 -27.02 -0.34
C ASP A 107 22.67 -28.51 -0.57
N VAL A 108 21.45 -28.76 -1.08
CA VAL A 108 21.02 -30.13 -1.44
C VAL A 108 21.93 -30.74 -2.52
N GLN A 109 22.29 -29.98 -3.55
CA GLN A 109 23.20 -30.45 -4.60
C GLN A 109 24.61 -30.77 -4.05
N ALA A 110 25.10 -29.95 -3.11
CA ALA A 110 26.36 -30.19 -2.45
C ALA A 110 26.33 -31.50 -1.61
N GLN A 111 25.24 -31.72 -0.88
CA GLN A 111 25.05 -32.97 -0.11
C GLN A 111 25.00 -34.18 -1.03
N LEU A 112 24.27 -34.12 -2.15
CA LEU A 112 24.23 -35.25 -3.11
C LEU A 112 25.59 -35.54 -3.72
N ARG A 113 26.38 -34.51 -4.07
CA ARG A 113 27.77 -34.71 -4.56
C ARG A 113 28.64 -35.42 -3.51
N ASN A 114 28.55 -35.02 -2.25
CA ASN A 114 29.32 -35.63 -1.18
C ASN A 114 28.95 -37.10 -0.95
N LEU A 115 27.66 -37.45 -1.06
CA LEU A 115 27.21 -38.85 -0.92
C LEU A 115 27.68 -39.72 -2.08
N ARG A 116 27.68 -39.19 -3.30
CA ARG A 116 28.13 -39.94 -4.50
C ARG A 116 29.63 -40.21 -4.52
N ASN A 117 30.42 -39.40 -3.83
CA ASN A 117 31.89 -39.54 -3.80
C ASN A 117 32.39 -40.37 -2.63
N LYS A 118 31.50 -40.94 -1.84
CA LYS A 118 31.79 -41.93 -0.79
C LYS A 118 31.61 -43.36 -1.29
#